data_3d6c6ef3c4d5d04d9cb3e56bf3b7e51f
#
_entry.id   3d6c6ef3c4d5d04d9cb3e56bf3b7e51f
#
_cell.length_a   1.000
_cell.length_b   1.000
_cell.length_c   1.000
_cell.angle_alpha   90.00
_cell.angle_beta   90.00
_cell.angle_gamma   90.00
#
_symmetry.space_group_name_H-M   'P 1'
#
loop_
_entity.id
_entity.type
_entity.pdbx_description
1 polymer ?
#
loop_
_entity_poly.entity_id
_entity_poly.type
_entity_poly.pdbx_seq_one_letter_code
_entity_poly.pdbx_strand_id
1 'polypeptide(L)'
;PSFATPGFDVVGCGLNMVDQLVMVSEYPKPDSKQQITRMEYSPGGQVATAMVTCSRLGLRASYIGRFGDDVHGKWGLESLSEEGVDTDACLTAEDTPNGFSIILVDRERGTRTILWSRPPALDLAPSDIQPSLVCAGRVLLVDCHDTEASTTAARCARAAGIPTLIDVEYVRPGIEDLLAQIDIIITSEGFPFELTGCESAGRSLRAIRDAYKPAMVCMTLGKEGSLALVGDAEIRTQGFRVPVVDTTGSGDVFRGGFIAGWIHGGNSTSAADVLRYANAAAALKCRKLGARQAIPTSREIDTLLRA
;
A
#
# COMPACT_ATOMS: atom_id res chain seq x y z
N PRO A 1 30.46 -5.17 12.50
CA PRO A 1 30.15 -4.06 11.62
C PRO A 1 29.16 -3.14 12.34
N SER A 2 29.54 -1.89 12.58
CA SER A 2 28.64 -0.86 13.09
C SER A 2 27.67 -0.54 11.92
N PHE A 3 26.44 -0.95 12.02
CA PHE A 3 25.40 -0.46 11.12
C PHE A 3 25.27 1.04 11.37
N ALA A 4 25.51 1.84 10.32
CA ALA A 4 25.20 3.26 10.36
C ALA A 4 23.71 3.43 10.76
N THR A 5 23.39 4.47 11.50
CA THR A 5 21.99 4.78 11.83
C THR A 5 21.22 4.86 10.52
N PRO A 6 20.10 4.10 10.35
CA PRO A 6 19.35 4.10 9.10
C PRO A 6 18.99 5.53 8.67
N GLY A 7 19.22 5.86 7.39
CA GLY A 7 18.89 7.18 6.84
C GLY A 7 17.39 7.44 6.87
N PHE A 8 16.58 6.36 6.74
CA PHE A 8 15.13 6.41 6.68
C PHE A 8 14.48 5.53 7.73
N ASP A 9 13.23 5.84 8.06
CA ASP A 9 12.41 4.99 8.91
C ASP A 9 11.74 3.87 8.09
N VAL A 10 11.43 4.16 6.81
CA VAL A 10 10.86 3.18 5.87
C VAL A 10 11.40 3.40 4.48
N VAL A 11 11.66 2.30 3.77
CA VAL A 11 11.90 2.28 2.32
C VAL A 11 10.75 1.53 1.66
N GLY A 12 10.14 2.12 0.65
CA GLY A 12 9.10 1.50 -0.17
C GLY A 12 9.64 1.14 -1.54
N CYS A 13 9.38 -0.08 -2.02
CA CYS A 13 9.74 -0.50 -3.39
C CYS A 13 8.51 -1.12 -4.07
N GLY A 14 8.01 -0.49 -5.14
CA GLY A 14 6.82 -1.00 -5.84
C GLY A 14 6.09 0.02 -6.72
N LEU A 15 4.78 -0.15 -6.84
CA LEU A 15 3.92 0.53 -7.80
C LEU A 15 3.72 2.02 -7.51
N ASN A 16 3.85 2.83 -8.57
CA ASN A 16 3.25 4.15 -8.69
C ASN A 16 2.26 4.18 -9.87
N MET A 17 1.26 5.03 -9.78
CA MET A 17 0.24 5.26 -10.82
C MET A 17 -0.19 6.72 -10.79
N VAL A 18 -0.83 7.17 -11.86
CA VAL A 18 -1.66 8.36 -11.85
C VAL A 18 -3.09 7.94 -12.15
N ASP A 19 -4.00 8.34 -11.29
CA ASP A 19 -5.41 7.96 -11.34
C ASP A 19 -6.24 9.12 -11.88
N GLN A 20 -7.05 8.87 -12.90
CA GLN A 20 -8.13 9.76 -13.32
C GLN A 20 -9.43 9.27 -12.66
N LEU A 21 -9.88 9.99 -11.64
CA LEU A 21 -11.14 9.71 -10.97
C LEU A 21 -12.28 10.36 -11.75
N VAL A 22 -13.22 9.56 -12.19
CA VAL A 22 -14.39 9.99 -12.97
C VAL A 22 -15.65 9.62 -12.17
N MET A 23 -16.31 10.63 -11.62
CA MET A 23 -17.55 10.44 -10.88
C MET A 23 -18.75 10.53 -11.82
N VAL A 24 -19.60 9.53 -11.79
CA VAL A 24 -20.84 9.44 -12.56
C VAL A 24 -22.03 9.27 -11.61
N SER A 25 -23.24 9.62 -12.06
CA SER A 25 -24.46 9.39 -11.26
C SER A 25 -24.72 7.90 -11.04
N GLU A 26 -24.63 7.13 -12.11
CA GLU A 26 -24.72 5.68 -12.12
C GLU A 26 -23.70 5.08 -13.10
N TYR A 27 -23.43 3.79 -13.02
CA TYR A 27 -22.50 3.13 -13.92
C TYR A 27 -23.03 3.16 -15.37
N PRO A 28 -22.24 3.61 -16.38
CA PRO A 28 -22.69 3.74 -17.75
C PRO A 28 -23.05 2.38 -18.36
N LYS A 29 -24.17 2.35 -19.10
CA LYS A 29 -24.57 1.17 -19.89
C LYS A 29 -23.75 1.10 -21.18
N PRO A 30 -23.55 -0.08 -21.75
CA PRO A 30 -22.96 -0.20 -23.09
C PRO A 30 -23.73 0.68 -24.11
N ASP A 31 -22.98 1.28 -25.02
CA ASP A 31 -23.51 2.12 -26.11
C ASP A 31 -24.36 3.32 -25.62
N SER A 32 -24.02 3.88 -24.47
CA SER A 32 -24.71 5.04 -23.88
C SER A 32 -23.82 6.29 -23.83
N LYS A 33 -24.45 7.45 -23.67
CA LYS A 33 -23.78 8.72 -23.37
C LYS A 33 -24.22 9.19 -22.00
N GLN A 34 -23.26 9.51 -21.13
CA GLN A 34 -23.52 9.97 -19.78
C GLN A 34 -22.63 11.14 -19.42
N GLN A 35 -23.19 12.10 -18.70
CA GLN A 35 -22.44 13.24 -18.21
C GLN A 35 -21.57 12.85 -17.03
N ILE A 36 -20.30 13.24 -17.06
CA ILE A 36 -19.39 13.20 -15.91
C ILE A 36 -19.82 14.30 -14.93
N THR A 37 -20.04 13.94 -13.68
CA THR A 37 -20.43 14.92 -12.63
C THR A 37 -19.22 15.59 -11.98
N ARG A 38 -18.10 14.88 -11.90
CA ARG A 38 -16.80 15.39 -11.40
C ARG A 38 -15.68 14.56 -11.99
N MET A 39 -14.56 15.21 -12.26
CA MET A 39 -13.33 14.55 -12.71
C MET A 39 -12.14 15.18 -12.02
N GLU A 40 -11.24 14.35 -11.51
CA GLU A 40 -10.01 14.75 -10.86
C GLU A 40 -8.87 13.82 -11.25
N TYR A 41 -7.66 14.34 -11.25
CA TYR A 41 -6.44 13.53 -11.30
C TYR A 41 -5.84 13.43 -9.91
N SER A 42 -5.28 12.27 -9.59
CA SER A 42 -4.62 12.01 -8.31
C SER A 42 -3.40 11.14 -8.52
N PRO A 43 -2.25 11.49 -7.94
CA PRO A 43 -1.18 10.52 -7.83
C PRO A 43 -1.63 9.34 -6.97
N GLY A 44 -1.28 8.13 -7.40
CA GLY A 44 -1.69 6.86 -6.80
C GLY A 44 -0.53 5.85 -6.75
N GLY A 45 -0.90 4.57 -6.78
CA GLY A 45 0.02 3.45 -6.60
C GLY A 45 0.16 3.03 -5.14
N GLN A 46 0.15 1.73 -4.91
CA GLN A 46 0.07 1.13 -3.57
C GLN A 46 1.22 1.58 -2.67
N VAL A 47 2.46 1.25 -3.03
CA VAL A 47 3.62 1.61 -2.21
C VAL A 47 3.85 3.11 -2.20
N ALA A 48 3.69 3.80 -3.33
CA ALA A 48 3.86 5.24 -3.42
C ALA A 48 2.89 5.98 -2.46
N THR A 49 1.61 5.58 -2.39
CA THR A 49 0.62 6.16 -1.45
C THR A 49 0.92 5.80 0.00
N ALA A 50 1.40 4.59 0.27
CA ALA A 50 1.84 4.20 1.61
C ALA A 50 3.05 5.02 2.08
N MET A 51 4.02 5.35 1.19
CA MET A 51 5.15 6.22 1.55
C MET A 51 4.72 7.65 1.86
N VAL A 52 3.80 8.23 1.07
CA VAL A 52 3.19 9.53 1.41
C VAL A 52 2.50 9.48 2.77
N THR A 53 1.80 8.39 3.07
CA THR A 53 1.17 8.19 4.38
C THR A 53 2.19 8.18 5.50
N CYS A 54 3.28 7.44 5.35
CA CYS A 54 4.38 7.39 6.31
C CYS A 54 4.98 8.79 6.54
N SER A 55 5.25 9.54 5.46
CA SER A 55 5.79 10.90 5.54
C SER A 55 4.85 11.84 6.28
N ARG A 56 3.56 11.89 5.93
CA ARG A 56 2.56 12.71 6.62
C ARG A 56 2.35 12.36 8.08
N LEU A 57 2.63 11.10 8.45
CA LEU A 57 2.61 10.62 9.83
C LEU A 57 3.95 10.82 10.55
N GLY A 58 4.90 11.55 9.96
CA GLY A 58 6.13 12.00 10.60
C GLY A 58 7.32 11.04 10.48
N LEU A 59 7.27 10.06 9.59
CA LEU A 59 8.39 9.17 9.28
C LEU A 59 9.23 9.70 8.12
N ARG A 60 10.54 9.45 8.14
CA ARG A 60 11.41 9.65 6.99
C ARG A 60 11.24 8.47 6.04
N ALA A 61 10.58 8.74 4.91
CA ALA A 61 10.27 7.73 3.89
C ALA A 61 11.14 7.93 2.64
N SER A 62 11.64 6.84 2.06
CA SER A 62 12.26 6.81 0.74
C SER A 62 11.51 5.84 -0.17
N TYR A 63 11.49 6.12 -1.46
CA TYR A 63 10.75 5.34 -2.43
C TYR A 63 11.62 4.88 -3.60
N ILE A 64 11.49 3.60 -3.96
CA ILE A 64 12.11 2.96 -5.11
C ILE A 64 10.98 2.55 -6.06
N GLY A 65 10.97 3.12 -7.27
CA GLY A 65 10.00 2.82 -8.31
C GLY A 65 10.44 3.36 -9.65
N ARG A 66 9.75 2.97 -10.72
CA ARG A 66 10.05 3.47 -12.06
C ARG A 66 8.87 4.28 -12.59
N PHE A 67 9.15 5.47 -13.10
CA PHE A 67 8.20 6.40 -13.70
C PHE A 67 8.40 6.46 -15.20
N GLY A 68 7.34 6.80 -15.94
CA GLY A 68 7.46 7.23 -17.31
C GLY A 68 8.03 8.66 -17.40
N ASP A 69 8.47 9.07 -18.58
CA ASP A 69 8.99 10.42 -18.83
C ASP A 69 7.94 11.40 -19.37
N ASP A 70 6.68 10.96 -19.43
CA ASP A 70 5.55 11.80 -19.80
C ASP A 70 5.12 12.77 -18.68
N VAL A 71 4.09 13.58 -18.92
CA VAL A 71 3.55 14.56 -17.97
C VAL A 71 3.07 13.89 -16.67
N HIS A 72 2.50 12.68 -16.76
CA HIS A 72 2.00 11.95 -15.60
C HIS A 72 3.13 11.38 -14.75
N GLY A 73 4.20 10.85 -15.37
CA GLY A 73 5.36 10.35 -14.66
C GLY A 73 6.10 11.45 -13.92
N LYS A 74 6.33 12.59 -14.57
CA LYS A 74 6.95 13.77 -13.95
C LYS A 74 6.13 14.26 -12.76
N TRP A 75 4.82 14.44 -12.95
CA TRP A 75 3.93 14.86 -11.87
C TRP A 75 3.85 13.85 -10.73
N GLY A 76 3.79 12.55 -11.04
CA GLY A 76 3.81 11.47 -10.04
C GLY A 76 5.05 11.53 -9.15
N LEU A 77 6.23 11.73 -9.77
CA LEU A 77 7.51 11.85 -9.07
C LEU A 77 7.59 13.14 -8.23
N GLU A 78 7.25 14.29 -8.82
CA GLU A 78 7.20 15.58 -8.13
C GLU A 78 6.28 15.53 -6.91
N SER A 79 5.11 14.90 -7.06
CA SER A 79 4.13 14.77 -5.96
C SER A 79 4.66 14.00 -4.75
N LEU A 80 5.58 13.05 -4.94
CA LEU A 80 6.22 12.34 -3.83
C LEU A 80 7.20 13.26 -3.08
N SER A 81 8.02 14.00 -3.84
CA SER A 81 8.97 14.95 -3.28
C SER A 81 8.28 16.10 -2.51
N GLU A 82 7.16 16.62 -3.04
CA GLU A 82 6.33 17.63 -2.37
C GLU A 82 5.75 17.13 -1.03
N GLU A 83 5.50 15.83 -0.93
CA GLU A 83 5.03 15.16 0.29
C GLU A 83 6.18 14.74 1.22
N GLY A 84 7.42 15.14 0.92
CA GLY A 84 8.59 14.87 1.74
C GLY A 84 9.10 13.42 1.67
N VAL A 85 8.71 12.67 0.64
CA VAL A 85 9.27 11.35 0.36
C VAL A 85 10.56 11.53 -0.43
N ASP A 86 11.64 10.89 0.00
CA ASP A 86 12.89 10.84 -0.74
C ASP A 86 12.71 10.00 -2.02
N THR A 87 13.09 10.56 -3.16
CA THR A 87 12.92 9.98 -4.50
C THR A 87 14.23 9.77 -5.25
N ASP A 88 15.39 9.93 -4.60
CA ASP A 88 16.71 9.80 -5.23
C ASP A 88 16.96 8.39 -5.80
N ALA A 89 16.24 7.39 -5.28
CA ALA A 89 16.29 6.00 -5.75
C ALA A 89 15.30 5.68 -6.88
N CYS A 90 14.52 6.66 -7.37
CA CYS A 90 13.57 6.47 -8.43
C CYS A 90 14.24 6.40 -9.80
N LEU A 91 13.68 5.57 -10.68
CA LEU A 91 14.13 5.40 -12.06
C LEU A 91 13.13 6.04 -13.03
N THR A 92 13.60 6.42 -14.20
CA THR A 92 12.76 6.92 -15.29
C THR A 92 12.94 6.04 -16.52
N ALA A 93 11.84 5.65 -17.16
CA ALA A 93 11.84 4.95 -18.44
C ALA A 93 11.65 5.98 -19.56
N GLU A 94 12.62 6.08 -20.48
CA GLU A 94 12.60 7.00 -21.62
C GLU A 94 11.52 6.57 -22.63
N ASP A 95 10.93 7.54 -23.33
CA ASP A 95 9.88 7.36 -24.34
C ASP A 95 8.72 6.44 -23.87
N THR A 96 8.42 6.48 -22.59
CA THR A 96 7.43 5.57 -21.98
C THR A 96 6.38 6.36 -21.20
N PRO A 97 5.07 6.18 -21.50
CA PRO A 97 4.03 6.77 -20.66
C PRO A 97 3.99 6.13 -19.27
N ASN A 98 3.66 6.93 -18.27
CA ASN A 98 3.51 6.42 -16.90
C ASN A 98 2.34 5.45 -16.76
N GLY A 99 2.36 4.66 -15.69
CA GLY A 99 1.21 3.86 -15.27
C GLY A 99 0.01 4.77 -15.00
N PHE A 100 -1.14 4.43 -15.59
CA PHE A 100 -2.33 5.26 -15.56
C PHE A 100 -3.59 4.43 -15.30
N SER A 101 -4.51 4.98 -14.49
CA SER A 101 -5.81 4.35 -14.30
C SER A 101 -6.97 5.34 -14.51
N ILE A 102 -8.11 4.81 -14.97
CA ILE A 102 -9.40 5.49 -14.96
C ILE A 102 -10.25 4.80 -13.91
N ILE A 103 -10.65 5.54 -12.88
CA ILE A 103 -11.48 5.04 -11.78
C ILE A 103 -12.88 5.62 -11.94
N LEU A 104 -13.82 4.79 -12.40
CA LEU A 104 -15.23 5.15 -12.46
C LEU A 104 -15.85 4.98 -11.07
N VAL A 105 -16.33 6.07 -10.50
CA VAL A 105 -17.00 6.08 -9.19
C VAL A 105 -18.49 6.29 -9.40
N ASP A 106 -19.28 5.25 -9.08
CA ASP A 106 -20.74 5.31 -9.06
C ASP A 106 -21.20 6.00 -7.78
N ARG A 107 -21.73 7.22 -7.92
CA ARG A 107 -22.16 8.03 -6.77
C ARG A 107 -23.39 7.44 -6.07
N GLU A 108 -24.29 6.81 -6.81
CA GLU A 108 -25.54 6.27 -6.28
C GLU A 108 -25.29 5.02 -5.43
N ARG A 109 -24.42 4.13 -5.92
CA ARG A 109 -24.12 2.85 -5.26
C ARG A 109 -22.89 2.89 -4.36
N GLY A 110 -22.04 3.91 -4.48
CA GLY A 110 -20.77 4.00 -3.75
C GLY A 110 -19.74 2.97 -4.19
N THR A 111 -19.91 2.37 -5.38
CA THR A 111 -19.01 1.36 -5.94
C THR A 111 -18.02 2.00 -6.92
N ARG A 112 -16.92 1.32 -7.20
CA ARG A 112 -15.93 1.77 -8.19
C ARG A 112 -15.49 0.64 -9.11
N THR A 113 -15.09 1.03 -10.32
CA THR A 113 -14.43 0.15 -11.29
C THR A 113 -13.15 0.82 -11.74
N ILE A 114 -12.06 0.06 -11.78
CA ILE A 114 -10.73 0.55 -12.14
C ILE A 114 -10.34 -0.07 -13.48
N LEU A 115 -10.05 0.79 -14.46
CA LEU A 115 -9.41 0.45 -15.72
C LEU A 115 -7.99 0.97 -15.66
N TRP A 116 -6.99 0.12 -15.90
CA TRP A 116 -5.59 0.53 -15.76
C TRP A 116 -4.74 0.08 -16.94
N SER A 117 -3.66 0.81 -17.16
CA SER A 117 -2.62 0.49 -18.11
C SER A 117 -1.25 0.80 -17.50
N ARG A 118 -0.32 -0.12 -17.62
CA ARG A 118 1.08 0.06 -17.20
C ARG A 118 1.99 -0.60 -18.23
N PRO A 119 2.78 0.17 -18.97
CA PRO A 119 3.75 -0.38 -19.92
C PRO A 119 4.78 -1.28 -19.22
N PRO A 120 5.17 -2.43 -19.85
CA PRO A 120 6.20 -3.31 -19.27
C PRO A 120 7.57 -2.63 -19.06
N ALA A 121 7.86 -1.56 -19.78
CA ALA A 121 9.09 -0.77 -19.58
C ALA A 121 9.16 -0.10 -18.18
N LEU A 122 8.04 -0.01 -17.47
CA LEU A 122 7.98 0.46 -16.08
C LEU A 122 8.25 -0.64 -15.05
N ASP A 123 8.32 -1.91 -15.47
CA ASP A 123 8.59 -3.00 -14.54
C ASP A 123 10.01 -2.86 -13.97
N LEU A 124 10.11 -3.00 -12.66
CA LEU A 124 11.41 -3.10 -12.00
C LEU A 124 11.99 -4.51 -12.23
N ALA A 125 13.24 -4.56 -12.65
CA ALA A 125 13.99 -5.81 -12.73
C ALA A 125 14.80 -6.05 -11.44
N PRO A 126 15.18 -7.30 -11.14
CA PRO A 126 16.09 -7.59 -10.02
C PRO A 126 17.40 -6.80 -10.06
N SER A 127 17.90 -6.48 -11.27
CA SER A 127 19.13 -5.66 -11.47
C SER A 127 18.97 -4.20 -11.06
N ASP A 128 17.74 -3.68 -10.98
CA ASP A 128 17.47 -2.30 -10.54
C ASP A 128 17.56 -2.17 -9.01
N ILE A 129 17.52 -3.29 -8.29
CA ILE A 129 17.51 -3.30 -6.84
C ILE A 129 18.93 -3.19 -6.30
N GLN A 130 19.23 -2.04 -5.74
CA GLN A 130 20.52 -1.78 -5.08
C GLN A 130 20.40 -2.07 -3.58
N PRO A 131 21.19 -3.03 -3.02
CA PRO A 131 21.12 -3.36 -1.59
C PRO A 131 21.32 -2.17 -0.66
N SER A 132 22.18 -1.21 -1.02
CA SER A 132 22.43 -0.01 -0.22
C SER A 132 21.19 0.88 -0.07
N LEU A 133 20.34 0.98 -1.10
CA LEU A 133 19.11 1.76 -1.07
C LEU A 133 18.04 1.04 -0.25
N VAL A 134 17.84 -0.26 -0.51
CA VAL A 134 16.90 -1.10 0.24
C VAL A 134 17.22 -1.13 1.73
N CYS A 135 18.49 -1.26 2.07
CA CYS A 135 18.96 -1.36 3.46
C CYS A 135 19.15 0.01 4.16
N ALA A 136 18.77 1.11 3.52
CA ALA A 136 18.83 2.45 4.12
C ALA A 136 17.69 2.72 5.12
N GLY A 137 16.66 1.86 5.18
CA GLY A 137 15.51 1.99 6.07
C GLY A 137 15.52 1.03 7.25
N ARG A 138 14.66 1.30 8.23
CA ARG A 138 14.38 0.41 9.37
C ARG A 138 13.36 -0.67 9.03
N VAL A 139 12.51 -0.44 8.00
CA VAL A 139 11.48 -1.34 7.49
C VAL A 139 11.48 -1.23 5.97
N LEU A 140 11.31 -2.35 5.27
CA LEU A 140 11.05 -2.39 3.84
C LEU A 140 9.56 -2.70 3.60
N LEU A 141 8.88 -1.88 2.79
CA LEU A 141 7.56 -2.17 2.23
C LEU A 141 7.70 -2.50 0.74
N VAL A 142 7.10 -3.62 0.31
CA VAL A 142 7.00 -4.00 -1.10
C VAL A 142 5.55 -4.29 -1.49
N ASP A 143 5.28 -4.38 -2.79
CA ASP A 143 4.04 -4.97 -3.32
C ASP A 143 4.32 -6.16 -4.24
N CYS A 144 3.27 -6.71 -4.85
CA CYS A 144 3.35 -7.88 -5.72
C CYS A 144 3.34 -7.52 -7.22
N HIS A 145 3.52 -6.25 -7.62
CA HIS A 145 3.45 -5.87 -9.03
C HIS A 145 4.69 -6.33 -9.79
N ASP A 146 5.87 -6.03 -9.29
CA ASP A 146 7.16 -6.45 -9.86
C ASP A 146 7.77 -7.54 -8.97
N THR A 147 7.16 -8.75 -9.00
CA THR A 147 7.38 -9.83 -8.02
C THR A 147 8.85 -10.24 -7.87
N GLU A 148 9.61 -10.33 -8.98
CA GLU A 148 11.03 -10.71 -8.95
C GLU A 148 11.91 -9.62 -8.30
N ALA A 149 11.66 -8.35 -8.64
CA ALA A 149 12.35 -7.21 -8.02
C ALA A 149 12.01 -7.10 -6.54
N SER A 150 10.72 -7.22 -6.18
CA SER A 150 10.26 -7.22 -4.79
C SER A 150 10.86 -8.37 -3.98
N THR A 151 10.99 -9.58 -4.58
CA THR A 151 11.67 -10.72 -3.96
C THR A 151 13.14 -10.42 -3.70
N THR A 152 13.82 -9.79 -4.66
CA THR A 152 15.22 -9.41 -4.53
C THR A 152 15.39 -8.35 -3.42
N ALA A 153 14.54 -7.34 -3.38
CA ALA A 153 14.54 -6.32 -2.34
C ALA A 153 14.30 -6.93 -0.95
N ALA A 154 13.27 -7.78 -0.82
CA ALA A 154 12.94 -8.43 0.45
C ALA A 154 14.07 -9.35 0.94
N ARG A 155 14.73 -10.08 0.02
CA ARG A 155 15.89 -10.92 0.35
C ARG A 155 17.08 -10.09 0.85
N CYS A 156 17.36 -8.96 0.21
CA CYS A 156 18.42 -8.03 0.66
C CYS A 156 18.11 -7.48 2.06
N ALA A 157 16.89 -7.01 2.31
CA ALA A 157 16.47 -6.48 3.60
C ALA A 157 16.58 -7.54 4.71
N ARG A 158 16.09 -8.76 4.49
CA ARG A 158 16.18 -9.85 5.46
C ARG A 158 17.61 -10.24 5.78
N ALA A 159 18.48 -10.29 4.78
CA ALA A 159 19.91 -10.57 4.98
C ALA A 159 20.59 -9.51 5.85
N ALA A 160 20.08 -8.28 5.83
CA ALA A 160 20.52 -7.18 6.69
C ALA A 160 19.79 -7.11 8.05
N GLY A 161 18.85 -8.02 8.32
CA GLY A 161 18.05 -8.02 9.55
C GLY A 161 16.97 -6.92 9.58
N ILE A 162 16.59 -6.41 8.41
CA ILE A 162 15.54 -5.38 8.26
C ILE A 162 14.20 -6.08 8.04
N PRO A 163 13.18 -5.81 8.88
CA PRO A 163 11.86 -6.36 8.72
C PRO A 163 11.23 -6.00 7.37
N THR A 164 10.55 -6.98 6.76
CA THR A 164 9.89 -6.86 5.46
C THR A 164 8.38 -6.90 5.60
N LEU A 165 7.70 -5.99 4.92
CA LEU A 165 6.25 -5.90 4.85
C LEU A 165 5.80 -5.92 3.40
N ILE A 166 4.69 -6.62 3.09
CA ILE A 166 4.09 -6.63 1.75
C ILE A 166 2.66 -6.11 1.78
N ASP A 167 2.31 -5.34 0.75
CA ASP A 167 0.94 -5.09 0.32
C ASP A 167 0.59 -6.05 -0.82
N VAL A 168 -0.33 -6.99 -0.59
CA VAL A 168 -0.69 -7.99 -1.59
C VAL A 168 -2.19 -8.12 -1.78
N GLU A 169 -2.63 -8.05 -3.06
CA GLU A 169 -4.05 -8.10 -3.43
C GLU A 169 -4.41 -9.28 -4.36
N TYR A 170 -3.46 -9.73 -5.18
CA TYR A 170 -3.70 -10.75 -6.22
C TYR A 170 -2.58 -11.78 -6.24
N VAL A 171 -2.93 -13.01 -6.58
CA VAL A 171 -1.95 -14.06 -6.86
C VAL A 171 -1.31 -13.80 -8.22
N ARG A 172 0.02 -13.71 -8.23
CA ARG A 172 0.84 -13.45 -9.42
C ARG A 172 1.95 -14.49 -9.55
N PRO A 173 2.50 -14.70 -10.74
CA PRO A 173 3.67 -15.55 -10.91
C PRO A 173 4.81 -15.14 -9.96
N GLY A 174 5.42 -16.10 -9.26
CA GLY A 174 6.51 -15.86 -8.32
C GLY A 174 6.08 -15.35 -6.94
N ILE A 175 4.79 -15.21 -6.67
CA ILE A 175 4.29 -14.68 -5.38
C ILE A 175 4.74 -15.52 -4.18
N GLU A 176 4.83 -16.85 -4.34
CA GLU A 176 5.24 -17.76 -3.27
C GLU A 176 6.69 -17.52 -2.84
N ASP A 177 7.60 -17.29 -3.80
CA ASP A 177 9.00 -16.96 -3.53
C ASP A 177 9.11 -15.61 -2.80
N LEU A 178 8.27 -14.64 -3.16
CA LEU A 178 8.20 -13.34 -2.49
C LEU A 178 7.67 -13.50 -1.06
N LEU A 179 6.54 -14.18 -0.86
CA LEU A 179 5.95 -14.38 0.48
C LEU A 179 6.90 -15.09 1.43
N ALA A 180 7.74 -16.00 0.93
CA ALA A 180 8.78 -16.68 1.73
C ALA A 180 9.86 -15.71 2.26
N GLN A 181 9.94 -14.47 1.74
CA GLN A 181 10.88 -13.44 2.19
C GLN A 181 10.21 -12.36 3.06
N ILE A 182 8.92 -12.50 3.41
CA ILE A 182 8.15 -11.47 4.09
C ILE A 182 7.89 -11.81 5.56
N ASP A 183 8.16 -10.86 6.43
CA ASP A 183 7.91 -10.99 7.88
C ASP A 183 6.47 -10.56 8.24
N ILE A 184 5.91 -9.58 7.54
CA ILE A 184 4.56 -9.06 7.79
C ILE A 184 3.78 -9.03 6.48
N ILE A 185 2.78 -9.89 6.36
CA ILE A 185 1.92 -9.98 5.17
C ILE A 185 0.61 -9.24 5.47
N ILE A 186 0.32 -8.17 4.72
CA ILE A 186 -0.96 -7.44 4.80
C ILE A 186 -1.67 -7.60 3.47
N THR A 187 -2.85 -8.25 3.49
CA THR A 187 -3.60 -8.59 2.29
C THR A 187 -4.92 -7.84 2.19
N SER A 188 -5.45 -7.72 0.96
CA SER A 188 -6.89 -7.52 0.75
C SER A 188 -7.67 -8.79 1.08
N GLU A 189 -9.01 -8.69 1.21
CA GLU A 189 -9.88 -9.80 1.59
C GLU A 189 -9.83 -10.99 0.60
N GLY A 190 -9.68 -10.71 -0.71
CA GLY A 190 -9.73 -11.76 -1.75
C GLY A 190 -8.48 -12.64 -1.81
N PHE A 191 -7.31 -12.07 -1.60
CA PHE A 191 -6.02 -12.73 -1.80
C PHE A 191 -5.84 -14.03 -1.00
N PRO A 192 -6.12 -14.11 0.33
CA PRO A 192 -5.92 -15.33 1.08
C PRO A 192 -6.80 -16.49 0.59
N PHE A 193 -8.01 -16.20 0.13
CA PHE A 193 -8.92 -17.22 -0.42
C PHE A 193 -8.42 -17.74 -1.75
N GLU A 194 -7.97 -16.83 -2.64
CA GLU A 194 -7.40 -17.17 -3.95
C GLU A 194 -6.13 -18.02 -3.79
N LEU A 195 -5.21 -17.63 -2.91
CA LEU A 195 -3.94 -18.30 -2.71
C LEU A 195 -4.10 -19.70 -2.10
N THR A 196 -5.03 -19.86 -1.14
CA THR A 196 -5.10 -21.08 -0.32
C THR A 196 -6.23 -22.02 -0.71
N GLY A 197 -7.22 -21.55 -1.48
CA GLY A 197 -8.46 -22.29 -1.74
C GLY A 197 -9.37 -22.47 -0.51
N CYS A 198 -9.04 -21.84 0.62
CA CYS A 198 -9.84 -21.94 1.85
C CYS A 198 -11.02 -20.97 1.80
N GLU A 199 -12.21 -21.40 2.26
CA GLU A 199 -13.42 -20.57 2.29
C GLU A 199 -13.59 -19.73 3.57
N SER A 200 -12.69 -19.87 4.54
CA SER A 200 -12.77 -19.20 5.84
C SER A 200 -11.54 -18.33 6.07
N ALA A 201 -11.75 -17.06 6.43
CA ALA A 201 -10.69 -16.09 6.69
C ALA A 201 -9.65 -16.63 7.70
N GLY A 202 -10.08 -17.13 8.84
CA GLY A 202 -9.16 -17.70 9.84
C GLY A 202 -8.38 -18.92 9.33
N ARG A 203 -9.00 -19.78 8.51
CA ARG A 203 -8.29 -20.93 7.91
C ARG A 203 -7.30 -20.50 6.86
N SER A 204 -7.67 -19.56 5.98
CA SER A 204 -6.77 -19.07 4.93
C SER A 204 -5.55 -18.35 5.52
N LEU A 205 -5.74 -17.51 6.56
CA LEU A 205 -4.62 -16.86 7.25
C LEU A 205 -3.69 -17.89 7.94
N ARG A 206 -4.24 -18.94 8.57
CA ARG A 206 -3.42 -20.02 9.17
C ARG A 206 -2.65 -20.78 8.09
N ALA A 207 -3.25 -21.07 6.95
CA ALA A 207 -2.57 -21.74 5.85
C ALA A 207 -1.37 -20.91 5.32
N ILE A 208 -1.53 -19.59 5.17
CA ILE A 208 -0.45 -18.67 4.79
C ILE A 208 0.65 -18.65 5.86
N ARG A 209 0.27 -18.51 7.14
CA ARG A 209 1.23 -18.54 8.24
C ARG A 209 2.03 -19.85 8.25
N ASP A 210 1.36 -20.97 8.07
CA ASP A 210 1.99 -22.31 8.14
C ASP A 210 2.91 -22.57 6.95
N ALA A 211 2.57 -22.03 5.77
CA ALA A 211 3.39 -22.15 4.56
C ALA A 211 4.64 -21.27 4.59
N TYR A 212 4.49 -19.98 4.93
CA TYR A 212 5.55 -18.96 4.77
C TYR A 212 6.20 -18.50 6.08
N LYS A 213 5.63 -18.86 7.24
CA LYS A 213 6.16 -18.53 8.57
C LYS A 213 6.41 -17.04 8.84
N PRO A 214 5.55 -16.12 8.38
CA PRO A 214 5.68 -14.70 8.73
C PRO A 214 5.43 -14.49 10.23
N ALA A 215 5.94 -13.39 10.77
CA ALA A 215 5.64 -12.96 12.13
C ALA A 215 4.17 -12.52 12.28
N MET A 216 3.58 -11.97 11.21
CA MET A 216 2.17 -11.57 11.16
C MET A 216 1.58 -11.81 9.77
N VAL A 217 0.33 -12.30 9.72
CA VAL A 217 -0.54 -12.24 8.52
C VAL A 217 -1.77 -11.45 8.89
N CYS A 218 -2.09 -10.39 8.12
CA CYS A 218 -3.25 -9.54 8.34
C CYS A 218 -4.08 -9.43 7.06
N MET A 219 -5.40 -9.55 7.21
CA MET A 219 -6.40 -9.33 6.15
C MET A 219 -7.21 -8.07 6.49
N THR A 220 -7.26 -7.12 5.57
CA THR A 220 -8.17 -5.96 5.69
C THR A 220 -9.57 -6.36 5.22
N LEU A 221 -10.60 -5.96 5.98
CA LEU A 221 -12.01 -6.33 5.79
C LEU A 221 -12.90 -5.11 5.51
N GLY A 222 -12.33 -4.09 4.88
CA GLY A 222 -13.03 -2.84 4.57
C GLY A 222 -13.65 -2.20 5.82
N LYS A 223 -14.95 -1.96 5.79
CA LYS A 223 -15.69 -1.34 6.93
C LYS A 223 -15.69 -2.19 8.22
N GLU A 224 -15.46 -3.49 8.11
CA GLU A 224 -15.39 -4.40 9.26
C GLU A 224 -14.03 -4.35 9.98
N GLY A 225 -13.05 -3.62 9.42
CA GLY A 225 -11.73 -3.43 10.03
C GLY A 225 -10.69 -4.42 9.53
N SER A 226 -10.06 -5.19 10.41
CA SER A 226 -9.01 -6.14 10.04
C SER A 226 -8.98 -7.37 10.95
N LEU A 227 -8.46 -8.46 10.38
CA LEU A 227 -8.21 -9.73 11.05
C LEU A 227 -6.74 -10.10 10.88
N ALA A 228 -6.03 -10.35 11.96
CA ALA A 228 -4.63 -10.72 11.91
C ALA A 228 -4.32 -11.98 12.73
N LEU A 229 -3.28 -12.69 12.33
CA LEU A 229 -2.63 -13.74 13.12
C LEU A 229 -1.22 -13.28 13.48
N VAL A 230 -0.89 -13.31 14.77
CA VAL A 230 0.45 -13.09 15.33
C VAL A 230 0.82 -14.34 16.12
N GLY A 231 1.71 -15.16 15.57
CA GLY A 231 1.88 -16.53 16.06
C GLY A 231 0.57 -17.30 15.98
N ASP A 232 0.06 -17.81 17.10
CA ASP A 232 -1.23 -18.50 17.20
C ASP A 232 -2.40 -17.59 17.60
N ALA A 233 -2.11 -16.35 18.00
CA ALA A 233 -3.11 -15.40 18.46
C ALA A 233 -3.85 -14.77 17.26
N GLU A 234 -5.18 -14.90 17.26
CA GLU A 234 -6.07 -14.21 16.31
C GLU A 234 -6.48 -12.87 16.93
N ILE A 235 -6.24 -11.79 16.19
CA ILE A 235 -6.53 -10.42 16.59
C ILE A 235 -7.52 -9.83 15.59
N ARG A 236 -8.74 -9.54 16.06
CA ARG A 236 -9.75 -8.83 15.27
C ARG A 236 -9.87 -7.39 15.77
N THR A 237 -9.70 -6.42 14.88
CA THR A 237 -9.89 -4.99 15.17
C THR A 237 -11.00 -4.44 14.31
N GLN A 238 -11.95 -3.74 14.94
CA GLN A 238 -13.09 -3.16 14.25
C GLN A 238 -12.67 -1.93 13.41
N GLY A 239 -13.39 -1.71 12.31
CA GLY A 239 -13.30 -0.49 11.53
C GLY A 239 -13.97 0.70 12.23
N PHE A 240 -13.66 1.90 11.75
CA PHE A 240 -14.26 3.13 12.26
C PHE A 240 -15.36 3.61 11.31
N ARG A 241 -16.48 4.08 11.88
CA ARG A 241 -17.57 4.68 11.12
C ARG A 241 -17.24 6.13 10.79
N VAL A 242 -17.14 6.46 9.52
CA VAL A 242 -16.92 7.80 9.01
C VAL A 242 -17.84 8.06 7.80
N PRO A 243 -18.16 9.33 7.47
CA PRO A 243 -18.79 9.65 6.19
C PRO A 243 -17.86 9.25 5.04
N VAL A 244 -18.26 8.28 4.23
CA VAL A 244 -17.45 7.76 3.12
C VAL A 244 -17.77 8.52 1.84
N VAL A 245 -16.73 9.04 1.17
CA VAL A 245 -16.78 9.65 -0.16
C VAL A 245 -16.13 8.73 -1.19
N ASP A 246 -14.93 8.20 -0.87
CA ASP A 246 -14.16 7.33 -1.76
C ASP A 246 -13.21 6.45 -0.97
N THR A 247 -13.18 5.15 -1.30
CA THR A 247 -12.32 4.16 -0.64
C THR A 247 -11.00 3.90 -1.37
N THR A 248 -10.73 4.61 -2.50
CA THR A 248 -9.46 4.47 -3.25
C THR A 248 -8.29 4.81 -2.35
N GLY A 249 -7.27 3.95 -2.31
CA GLY A 249 -6.08 4.15 -1.48
C GLY A 249 -6.25 3.89 0.02
N SER A 250 -7.42 3.44 0.48
CA SER A 250 -7.62 3.13 1.92
C SER A 250 -6.74 1.99 2.40
N GLY A 251 -6.49 1.00 1.53
CA GLY A 251 -5.56 -0.09 1.78
C GLY A 251 -4.14 0.42 1.96
N ASP A 252 -3.68 1.27 1.04
CA ASP A 252 -2.32 1.83 1.06
C ASP A 252 -2.10 2.67 2.33
N VAL A 253 -3.12 3.47 2.71
CA VAL A 253 -3.10 4.27 3.94
C VAL A 253 -3.14 3.37 5.19
N PHE A 254 -3.81 2.21 5.13
CA PHE A 254 -3.72 1.22 6.20
C PHE A 254 -2.28 0.73 6.39
N ARG A 255 -1.55 0.39 5.29
CA ARG A 255 -0.15 -0.07 5.37
C ARG A 255 0.77 1.02 5.89
N GLY A 256 0.65 2.24 5.37
CA GLY A 256 1.40 3.39 5.89
C GLY A 256 1.10 3.69 7.36
N GLY A 257 -0.18 3.64 7.75
CA GLY A 257 -0.63 3.79 9.13
C GLY A 257 -0.12 2.68 10.05
N PHE A 258 -0.11 1.42 9.57
CA PHE A 258 0.47 0.29 10.29
C PHE A 258 1.96 0.52 10.58
N ILE A 259 2.74 0.88 9.57
CA ILE A 259 4.19 1.15 9.73
C ILE A 259 4.41 2.30 10.72
N ALA A 260 3.66 3.41 10.58
CA ALA A 260 3.79 4.56 11.46
C ALA A 260 3.41 4.21 12.91
N GLY A 261 2.27 3.54 13.11
CA GLY A 261 1.84 3.11 14.44
C GLY A 261 2.84 2.15 15.09
N TRP A 262 3.42 1.25 14.32
CA TRP A 262 4.45 0.31 14.80
C TRP A 262 5.75 1.03 15.19
N ILE A 263 6.29 1.89 14.31
CA ILE A 263 7.56 2.59 14.56
C ILE A 263 7.43 3.57 15.73
N HIS A 264 6.35 4.37 15.79
CA HIS A 264 6.14 5.31 16.89
C HIS A 264 5.84 4.64 18.23
N GLY A 265 5.10 3.53 18.20
CA GLY A 265 4.75 2.80 19.40
C GLY A 265 5.91 1.99 20.00
N GLY A 266 6.86 1.61 19.16
CA GLY A 266 8.03 0.82 19.58
C GLY A 266 7.64 -0.51 20.23
N ASN A 267 8.50 -1.01 21.11
CA ASN A 267 8.34 -2.32 21.76
C ASN A 267 7.19 -2.38 22.80
N SER A 268 6.62 -1.24 23.18
CA SER A 268 5.56 -1.17 24.21
C SER A 268 4.14 -1.24 23.62
N THR A 269 4.00 -1.13 22.30
CA THR A 269 2.70 -1.11 21.62
C THR A 269 2.28 -2.51 21.20
N SER A 270 1.03 -2.89 21.54
CA SER A 270 0.49 -4.16 21.12
C SER A 270 0.16 -4.19 19.63
N ALA A 271 0.16 -5.39 19.01
CA ALA A 271 -0.27 -5.55 17.62
C ALA A 271 -1.73 -5.07 17.41
N ALA A 272 -2.59 -5.23 18.42
CA ALA A 272 -3.97 -4.74 18.36
C ALA A 272 -4.04 -3.20 18.28
N ASP A 273 -3.19 -2.48 19.02
CA ASP A 273 -3.14 -1.01 18.99
C ASP A 273 -2.62 -0.52 17.64
N VAL A 274 -1.57 -1.15 17.09
CA VAL A 274 -1.05 -0.84 15.75
C VAL A 274 -2.12 -1.04 14.67
N LEU A 275 -2.83 -2.17 14.71
CA LEU A 275 -3.91 -2.46 13.76
C LEU A 275 -5.08 -1.47 13.92
N ARG A 276 -5.41 -1.08 15.14
CA ARG A 276 -6.46 -0.09 15.42
C ARG A 276 -6.05 1.29 14.88
N TYR A 277 -4.79 1.69 15.04
CA TYR A 277 -4.24 2.92 14.47
C TYR A 277 -4.32 2.90 12.94
N ALA A 278 -3.93 1.80 12.30
CA ALA A 278 -4.00 1.61 10.85
C ALA A 278 -5.45 1.68 10.33
N ASN A 279 -6.41 1.03 11.02
CA ASN A 279 -7.83 1.11 10.69
C ASN A 279 -8.37 2.55 10.79
N ALA A 280 -7.95 3.31 11.81
CA ALA A 280 -8.35 4.71 11.96
C ALA A 280 -7.80 5.58 10.82
N ALA A 281 -6.53 5.41 10.45
CA ALA A 281 -5.92 6.10 9.33
C ALA A 281 -6.66 5.81 8.02
N ALA A 282 -6.91 4.53 7.72
CA ALA A 282 -7.65 4.08 6.53
C ALA A 282 -9.08 4.62 6.48
N ALA A 283 -9.79 4.65 7.61
CA ALA A 283 -11.15 5.19 7.68
C ALA A 283 -11.16 6.71 7.40
N LEU A 284 -10.26 7.48 8.02
CA LEU A 284 -10.16 8.94 7.81
C LEU A 284 -9.86 9.30 6.36
N LYS A 285 -9.03 8.50 5.67
CA LYS A 285 -8.76 8.65 4.24
C LYS A 285 -10.05 8.58 3.40
N CYS A 286 -11.00 7.77 3.74
CA CYS A 286 -12.23 7.59 2.96
C CYS A 286 -13.14 8.83 2.90
N ARG A 287 -12.83 9.92 3.59
CA ARG A 287 -13.64 11.14 3.70
C ARG A 287 -13.53 12.09 2.49
N LYS A 288 -12.59 11.87 1.57
CA LYS A 288 -12.42 12.67 0.35
C LYS A 288 -12.14 11.78 -0.86
N LEU A 289 -12.34 12.34 -2.05
CA LEU A 289 -12.05 11.71 -3.32
C LEU A 289 -10.52 11.62 -3.53
N GLY A 290 -10.05 10.52 -4.14
CA GLY A 290 -8.65 10.29 -4.50
C GLY A 290 -7.82 9.61 -3.42
N ALA A 291 -6.72 8.96 -3.82
CA ALA A 291 -5.90 8.12 -2.94
C ALA A 291 -5.22 8.91 -1.80
N ARG A 292 -4.74 10.13 -2.09
CA ARG A 292 -3.86 10.89 -1.17
C ARG A 292 -4.50 12.11 -0.51
N GLN A 293 -5.63 12.66 -1.04
CA GLN A 293 -6.21 13.93 -0.61
C GLN A 293 -6.69 13.98 0.85
N ALA A 294 -7.05 12.83 1.39
CA ALA A 294 -7.54 12.74 2.78
C ALA A 294 -6.66 11.86 3.67
N ILE A 295 -5.41 11.61 3.31
CA ILE A 295 -4.46 10.97 4.24
C ILE A 295 -4.43 11.84 5.51
N PRO A 296 -4.74 11.25 6.69
CA PRO A 296 -4.87 12.02 7.92
C PRO A 296 -3.52 12.40 8.51
N THR A 297 -3.55 13.39 9.38
CA THR A 297 -2.47 13.67 10.33
C THR A 297 -2.55 12.75 11.55
N SER A 298 -1.43 12.56 12.27
CA SER A 298 -1.42 11.80 13.53
C SER A 298 -2.43 12.33 14.55
N ARG A 299 -2.61 13.67 14.63
CA ARG A 299 -3.59 14.30 15.51
C ARG A 299 -5.05 13.93 15.18
N GLU A 300 -5.39 13.82 13.90
CA GLU A 300 -6.74 13.38 13.47
C GLU A 300 -6.98 11.93 13.83
N ILE A 301 -5.97 11.06 13.66
CA ILE A 301 -6.03 9.66 14.07
C ILE A 301 -6.22 9.55 15.57
N ASP A 302 -5.41 10.25 16.37
CA ASP A 302 -5.52 10.24 17.84
C ASP A 302 -6.88 10.74 18.32
N THR A 303 -7.46 11.74 17.65
CA THR A 303 -8.79 12.24 17.95
C THR A 303 -9.85 11.17 17.71
N LEU A 304 -9.77 10.44 16.58
CA LEU A 304 -10.71 9.36 16.27
C LEU A 304 -10.56 8.18 17.23
N LEU A 305 -9.33 7.86 17.66
CA LEU A 305 -9.06 6.75 18.58
C LEU A 305 -9.61 6.98 20.00
N ARG A 306 -9.82 8.25 20.40
CA ARG A 306 -10.36 8.65 21.71
C ARG A 306 -11.88 8.81 21.72
N ALA A 307 -12.51 8.92 20.54
CA ALA A 307 -13.96 9.08 20.37
C ALA A 307 -14.70 7.75 20.53
#